data_78cf9c10d90a415fa95bce21052786ea
#
_entry.id   78cf9c10d90a415fa95bce21052786ea
#
_cell.length_a   1.000
_cell.length_b   1.000
_cell.length_c   1.000
_cell.angle_alpha   90.00
_cell.angle_beta   90.00
_cell.angle_gamma   90.00
#
_symmetry.space_group_name_H-M   'P 1'
#
loop_
_entity.id
_entity.type
_entity.pdbx_description
1 polymer ?
#
loop_
_entity_poly.entity_id
_entity_poly.type
_entity_poly.pdbx_seq_one_letter_code
_entity_poly.pdbx_strand_id
1 'polypeptide(L)'
;MKNHSIKKTLSLVLVFVLIAAAALTGCSSAPAETTAPPAELQPFTILGEGSKSFELTIVDKEGTEHLYLIHTDEEMVGFALIAHELIEGEEGPYGMYIKSVLGQKLDYETDKMYWSFYVNGEYAMTGVDQTPILEGEQYMLKAEAAE
;
A
#
# COMPACT_ATOMS: atom_id res chain seq x y z
N MET A 1 67.39 -7.01 -40.65
CA MET A 1 66.57 -5.92 -40.15
C MET A 1 65.12 -6.38 -40.06
N LYS A 2 64.66 -7.11 -39.02
CA LYS A 2 63.26 -7.50 -38.87
C LYS A 2 62.88 -8.06 -37.48
N ASN A 3 63.58 -7.71 -36.42
CA ASN A 3 63.30 -8.25 -35.07
C ASN A 3 62.84 -7.25 -34.04
N HIS A 4 62.68 -5.97 -34.40
CA HIS A 4 62.26 -4.93 -33.43
C HIS A 4 60.76 -4.74 -33.33
N SER A 5 60.01 -5.16 -34.35
CA SER A 5 58.53 -4.95 -34.40
C SER A 5 57.80 -6.00 -33.58
N ILE A 6 58.29 -7.23 -33.55
CA ILE A 6 57.58 -8.35 -32.87
C ILE A 6 57.69 -8.22 -31.34
N LYS A 7 58.80 -7.67 -30.80
CA LYS A 7 58.95 -7.48 -29.36
C LYS A 7 58.05 -6.38 -28.79
N LYS A 8 57.72 -5.36 -29.57
CA LYS A 8 56.81 -4.26 -29.16
C LYS A 8 55.35 -4.69 -29.18
N THR A 9 54.96 -5.50 -30.15
CA THR A 9 53.61 -6.02 -30.21
C THR A 9 53.31 -7.09 -29.15
N LEU A 10 54.30 -7.92 -28.83
CA LEU A 10 54.22 -8.94 -27.79
C LEU A 10 54.13 -8.29 -26.38
N SER A 11 54.89 -7.20 -26.15
CA SER A 11 54.82 -6.44 -24.90
C SER A 11 53.48 -5.71 -24.72
N LEU A 12 52.87 -5.22 -25.81
CA LEU A 12 51.56 -4.56 -25.75
C LEU A 12 50.45 -5.54 -25.47
N VAL A 13 50.50 -6.75 -26.02
CA VAL A 13 49.52 -7.80 -25.78
C VAL A 13 49.61 -8.33 -24.34
N LEU A 14 50.83 -8.44 -23.79
CA LEU A 14 51.03 -8.88 -22.40
C LEU A 14 50.49 -7.86 -21.38
N VAL A 15 50.64 -6.55 -21.66
CA VAL A 15 50.09 -5.49 -20.79
C VAL A 15 48.54 -5.47 -20.83
N PHE A 16 47.93 -5.76 -22.00
CA PHE A 16 46.49 -5.83 -22.11
C PHE A 16 45.86 -7.03 -21.37
N VAL A 17 46.53 -8.16 -21.34
CA VAL A 17 46.09 -9.36 -20.62
C VAL A 17 46.22 -9.20 -19.11
N LEU A 18 47.20 -8.43 -18.61
CA LEU A 18 47.35 -8.13 -17.18
C LEU A 18 46.33 -7.14 -16.63
N ILE A 19 45.77 -6.23 -17.46
CA ILE A 19 44.75 -5.27 -17.05
C ILE A 19 43.38 -5.94 -16.97
N ALA A 20 43.12 -6.99 -17.76
CA ALA A 20 41.84 -7.72 -17.74
C ALA A 20 41.67 -8.66 -16.52
N ALA A 21 42.73 -9.00 -15.82
CA ALA A 21 42.70 -9.90 -14.65
C ALA A 21 42.48 -9.18 -13.30
N ALA A 22 42.51 -7.86 -13.26
CA ALA A 22 42.37 -7.07 -12.02
C ALA A 22 40.91 -6.61 -11.75
N ALA A 23 39.96 -6.96 -12.59
CA ALA A 23 38.55 -6.50 -12.48
C ALA A 23 37.58 -7.49 -11.81
N LEU A 24 38.03 -8.58 -11.20
CA LEU A 24 37.21 -9.67 -10.67
C LEU A 24 37.32 -9.88 -9.14
N THR A 25 37.81 -8.91 -8.38
CA THR A 25 37.79 -8.99 -6.91
C THR A 25 37.15 -7.74 -6.31
N GLY A 26 35.86 -7.59 -6.58
CA GLY A 26 34.97 -6.63 -5.95
C GLY A 26 33.67 -7.31 -5.50
N CYS A 27 33.75 -8.33 -4.63
CA CYS A 27 32.63 -8.74 -3.84
C CYS A 27 32.43 -7.69 -2.74
N SER A 28 31.75 -6.61 -3.08
CA SER A 28 31.08 -5.78 -2.10
C SER A 28 29.75 -6.45 -1.80
N SER A 29 29.63 -7.00 -0.61
CA SER A 29 28.36 -7.45 -0.04
C SER A 29 27.49 -6.22 0.17
N ALA A 30 26.74 -5.82 -0.83
CA ALA A 30 25.57 -4.97 -0.63
C ALA A 30 24.52 -5.82 0.11
N PRO A 31 23.84 -5.28 1.14
CA PRO A 31 22.67 -5.95 1.70
C PRO A 31 21.70 -6.20 0.55
N ALA A 32 21.19 -7.42 0.46
CA ALA A 32 20.10 -7.72 -0.45
C ALA A 32 18.93 -6.84 -0.03
N GLU A 33 18.71 -5.74 -0.75
CA GLU A 33 17.38 -5.16 -0.83
C GLU A 33 16.50 -6.26 -1.42
N THR A 34 15.71 -6.84 -0.55
CA THR A 34 14.55 -7.62 -0.97
C THR A 34 13.65 -6.63 -1.70
N THR A 35 13.87 -6.50 -2.99
CA THR A 35 12.89 -5.88 -3.87
C THR A 35 11.70 -6.82 -3.84
N ALA A 36 10.73 -6.51 -2.98
CA ALA A 36 9.39 -7.03 -3.12
C ALA A 36 8.98 -6.80 -4.59
N PRO A 37 8.34 -7.77 -5.26
CA PRO A 37 7.84 -7.54 -6.60
C PRO A 37 7.00 -6.26 -6.56
N PRO A 38 7.04 -5.42 -7.63
CA PRO A 38 6.19 -4.23 -7.67
C PRO A 38 4.77 -4.71 -7.38
N ALA A 39 4.17 -4.17 -6.32
CA ALA A 39 2.75 -4.37 -6.07
C ALA A 39 2.06 -3.98 -7.37
N GLU A 40 1.43 -4.94 -8.02
CA GLU A 40 0.59 -4.69 -9.18
C GLU A 40 -0.43 -3.67 -8.69
N LEU A 41 -0.35 -2.43 -9.20
CA LEU A 41 -1.26 -1.35 -8.82
C LEU A 41 -2.66 -1.84 -9.15
N GLN A 42 -3.38 -2.32 -8.15
CA GLN A 42 -4.79 -2.67 -8.29
C GLN A 42 -5.51 -1.39 -8.69
N PRO A 43 -6.29 -1.39 -9.79
CA PRO A 43 -6.98 -0.19 -10.21
C PRO A 43 -8.00 0.21 -9.15
N PHE A 44 -7.98 1.48 -8.78
CA PHE A 44 -9.01 2.03 -7.90
C PHE A 44 -10.39 1.94 -8.56
N THR A 45 -11.39 1.54 -7.79
CA THR A 45 -12.79 1.76 -8.14
C THR A 45 -13.13 3.21 -7.81
N ILE A 46 -13.46 4.01 -8.83
CA ILE A 46 -13.81 5.42 -8.64
C ILE A 46 -15.29 5.51 -8.33
N LEU A 47 -15.66 6.17 -7.23
CA LEU A 47 -17.03 6.38 -6.78
C LEU A 47 -17.33 7.87 -6.57
N GLY A 48 -18.54 8.24 -6.90
CA GLY A 48 -19.11 9.55 -6.60
C GLY A 48 -18.58 10.69 -7.46
N GLU A 49 -19.04 11.87 -7.10
CA GLU A 49 -18.66 13.17 -7.65
C GLU A 49 -18.57 14.17 -6.49
N GLY A 50 -17.75 15.20 -6.61
CA GLY A 50 -17.59 16.20 -5.57
C GLY A 50 -16.25 16.92 -5.66
N SER A 51 -16.10 17.92 -4.78
CA SER A 51 -14.92 18.77 -4.73
C SER A 51 -13.77 18.19 -3.90
N LYS A 52 -14.08 17.21 -3.03
CA LYS A 52 -13.10 16.49 -2.21
C LYS A 52 -12.88 15.10 -2.78
N SER A 53 -11.71 14.53 -2.53
CA SER A 53 -11.43 13.13 -2.82
C SER A 53 -10.50 12.53 -1.78
N PHE A 54 -10.67 11.23 -1.54
CA PHE A 54 -9.80 10.47 -0.66
C PHE A 54 -9.67 9.02 -1.12
N GLU A 55 -8.58 8.39 -0.71
CA GLU A 55 -8.35 6.97 -0.94
C GLU A 55 -8.89 6.15 0.23
N LEU A 56 -9.62 5.08 -0.09
CA LEU A 56 -10.12 4.12 0.88
C LEU A 56 -9.68 2.72 0.50
N THR A 57 -9.05 2.02 1.43
CA THR A 57 -8.80 0.59 1.34
C THR A 57 -9.79 -0.16 2.23
N ILE A 58 -10.45 -1.17 1.69
CA ILE A 58 -11.29 -2.09 2.48
C ILE A 58 -10.64 -3.47 2.41
N VAL A 59 -10.28 -4.02 3.59
CA VAL A 59 -9.78 -5.38 3.72
C VAL A 59 -10.91 -6.24 4.29
N ASP A 60 -11.46 -7.11 3.46
CA ASP A 60 -12.59 -7.95 3.83
C ASP A 60 -12.20 -9.11 4.77
N LYS A 61 -13.18 -9.89 5.21
CA LYS A 61 -12.94 -11.02 6.14
C LYS A 61 -12.11 -12.16 5.53
N GLU A 62 -12.02 -12.23 4.21
CA GLU A 62 -11.17 -13.15 3.46
C GLU A 62 -9.75 -12.61 3.30
N GLY A 63 -9.49 -11.34 3.67
CA GLY A 63 -8.22 -10.65 3.51
C GLY A 63 -8.02 -10.05 2.14
N THR A 64 -9.08 -9.94 1.33
CA THR A 64 -9.02 -9.30 0.01
C THR A 64 -9.06 -7.79 0.17
N GLU A 65 -8.17 -7.09 -0.53
CA GLU A 65 -8.13 -5.64 -0.56
C GLU A 65 -8.97 -5.09 -1.71
N HIS A 66 -9.83 -4.14 -1.38
CA HIS A 66 -10.64 -3.39 -2.32
C HIS A 66 -10.24 -1.93 -2.25
N LEU A 67 -9.79 -1.35 -3.36
CA LEU A 67 -9.26 0.01 -3.42
C LEU A 67 -10.29 0.95 -4.06
N TYR A 68 -10.61 2.04 -3.38
CA TYR A 68 -11.55 3.06 -3.83
C TYR A 68 -10.91 4.43 -3.84
N LEU A 69 -11.20 5.20 -4.90
CA LEU A 69 -11.03 6.65 -4.92
C LEU A 69 -12.42 7.26 -4.86
N ILE A 70 -12.75 7.90 -3.74
CA ILE A 70 -14.08 8.44 -3.49
C ILE A 70 -14.05 9.95 -3.71
N HIS A 71 -14.96 10.45 -4.56
CA HIS A 71 -15.23 11.87 -4.73
C HIS A 71 -16.52 12.22 -4.01
N THR A 72 -16.53 13.33 -3.24
CA THR A 72 -17.67 13.71 -2.42
C THR A 72 -17.63 15.19 -2.07
N ASP A 73 -18.78 15.74 -1.66
CA ASP A 73 -18.90 17.03 -1.01
C ASP A 73 -19.14 16.91 0.50
N GLU A 74 -19.25 15.68 1.01
CA GLU A 74 -19.40 15.42 2.44
C GLU A 74 -18.19 15.92 3.25
N GLU A 75 -18.43 16.27 4.52
CA GLU A 75 -17.39 16.75 5.43
C GLU A 75 -16.70 15.60 6.17
N MET A 76 -17.42 14.52 6.44
CA MET A 76 -16.96 13.41 7.26
C MET A 76 -16.87 12.13 6.43
N VAL A 77 -15.86 11.31 6.73
CA VAL A 77 -15.61 10.04 6.05
C VAL A 77 -16.85 9.15 6.09
N GLY A 78 -17.45 8.97 7.28
CA GLY A 78 -18.61 8.10 7.46
C GLY A 78 -19.80 8.47 6.58
N PHE A 79 -20.10 9.75 6.42
CA PHE A 79 -21.23 10.19 5.60
C PHE A 79 -20.96 9.92 4.11
N ALA A 80 -19.73 10.12 3.65
CA ALA A 80 -19.35 9.75 2.28
C ALA A 80 -19.49 8.23 2.05
N LEU A 81 -19.07 7.40 3.01
CA LEU A 81 -19.17 5.95 2.88
C LEU A 81 -20.62 5.46 2.90
N ILE A 82 -21.48 6.07 3.71
CA ILE A 82 -22.93 5.76 3.74
C ILE A 82 -23.59 6.19 2.43
N ALA A 83 -23.28 7.38 1.91
CA ALA A 83 -23.85 7.87 0.65
C ALA A 83 -23.56 6.94 -0.54
N HIS A 84 -22.47 6.21 -0.49
CA HIS A 84 -22.10 5.19 -1.49
C HIS A 84 -22.47 3.76 -1.11
N GLU A 85 -23.27 3.57 -0.06
CA GLU A 85 -23.71 2.25 0.42
C GLU A 85 -22.56 1.28 0.74
N LEU A 86 -21.36 1.84 1.07
CA LEU A 86 -20.19 1.04 1.41
C LEU A 86 -20.24 0.49 2.83
N ILE A 87 -20.90 1.21 3.74
CA ILE A 87 -21.02 0.83 5.15
C ILE A 87 -22.46 0.93 5.67
N GLU A 88 -22.76 0.10 6.64
CA GLU A 88 -23.93 0.24 7.53
C GLU A 88 -23.45 0.17 8.98
N GLY A 89 -24.03 0.98 9.85
CA GLY A 89 -23.66 1.02 11.25
C GLY A 89 -24.77 1.55 12.14
N GLU A 90 -24.49 1.60 13.42
CA GLU A 90 -25.39 2.14 14.44
C GLU A 90 -24.62 3.12 15.33
N GLU A 91 -25.35 4.01 16.00
CA GLU A 91 -24.75 4.98 16.91
C GLU A 91 -24.09 4.27 18.09
N GLY A 92 -22.86 4.60 18.37
CA GLY A 92 -22.07 4.07 19.49
C GLY A 92 -21.50 5.18 20.39
N PRO A 93 -20.91 4.83 21.53
CA PRO A 93 -20.42 5.80 22.51
C PRO A 93 -19.20 6.62 22.03
N TYR A 94 -18.51 6.16 20.99
CA TYR A 94 -17.32 6.79 20.41
C TYR A 94 -17.50 7.16 18.94
N GLY A 95 -18.73 7.31 18.48
CA GLY A 95 -19.14 7.48 17.11
C GLY A 95 -19.79 6.23 16.55
N MET A 96 -19.95 6.18 15.23
CA MET A 96 -20.62 5.07 14.56
C MET A 96 -19.89 3.74 14.77
N TYR A 97 -20.65 2.74 15.25
CA TYR A 97 -20.20 1.35 15.27
C TYR A 97 -20.58 0.67 13.96
N ILE A 98 -19.56 0.33 13.14
CA ILE A 98 -19.77 -0.25 11.82
C ILE A 98 -20.18 -1.72 11.97
N LYS A 99 -21.32 -2.07 11.39
CA LYS A 99 -21.90 -3.43 11.40
C LYS A 99 -21.68 -4.18 10.10
N SER A 100 -21.62 -3.45 8.99
CA SER A 100 -21.50 -4.02 7.66
C SER A 100 -20.61 -3.16 6.79
N VAL A 101 -19.73 -3.79 6.01
CA VAL A 101 -18.95 -3.16 4.95
C VAL A 101 -19.07 -4.00 3.69
N LEU A 102 -19.36 -3.37 2.55
CA LEU A 102 -19.65 -4.05 1.27
C LEU A 102 -20.71 -5.17 1.40
N GLY A 103 -21.67 -4.98 2.29
CA GLY A 103 -22.71 -5.99 2.59
C GLY A 103 -22.24 -7.15 3.47
N GLN A 104 -20.97 -7.21 3.84
CA GLN A 104 -20.44 -8.21 4.79
C GLN A 104 -20.71 -7.74 6.22
N LYS A 105 -21.60 -8.43 6.91
CA LYS A 105 -21.92 -8.18 8.32
C LYS A 105 -20.94 -8.91 9.21
N LEU A 106 -20.44 -8.22 10.23
CA LEU A 106 -19.63 -8.79 11.31
C LEU A 106 -20.26 -8.46 12.65
N ASP A 107 -20.24 -9.42 13.54
CA ASP A 107 -20.73 -9.27 14.90
C ASP A 107 -19.69 -9.79 15.91
N TYR A 108 -19.35 -8.91 16.86
CA TYR A 108 -18.32 -9.21 17.86
C TYR A 108 -18.65 -10.44 18.71
N GLU A 109 -19.92 -10.64 19.06
CA GLU A 109 -20.32 -11.72 19.96
C GLU A 109 -20.41 -13.07 19.25
N THR A 110 -20.91 -13.08 18.02
CA THR A 110 -21.16 -14.32 17.26
C THR A 110 -19.99 -14.71 16.37
N ASP A 111 -19.41 -13.74 15.66
CA ASP A 111 -18.34 -13.99 14.69
C ASP A 111 -16.95 -13.88 15.29
N LYS A 112 -16.85 -13.26 16.49
CA LYS A 112 -15.56 -12.86 17.08
C LYS A 112 -14.73 -11.99 16.14
N MET A 113 -15.41 -11.19 15.36
CA MET A 113 -14.83 -10.25 14.40
C MET A 113 -15.56 -8.91 14.45
N TYR A 114 -14.87 -7.87 14.02
CA TYR A 114 -15.40 -6.52 13.94
C TYR A 114 -14.73 -5.75 12.81
N TRP A 115 -15.33 -4.62 12.42
CA TRP A 115 -14.74 -3.68 11.46
C TRP A 115 -13.93 -2.64 12.20
N SER A 116 -12.61 -2.63 11.97
CA SER A 116 -11.69 -1.61 12.47
C SER A 116 -11.51 -0.51 11.45
N PHE A 117 -11.28 0.72 11.95
CA PHE A 117 -11.05 1.89 11.13
C PHE A 117 -9.64 2.45 11.39
N TYR A 118 -8.96 2.83 10.32
CA TYR A 118 -7.61 3.36 10.35
C TYR A 118 -7.52 4.64 9.53
N VAL A 119 -6.70 5.58 10.01
CA VAL A 119 -6.31 6.81 9.34
C VAL A 119 -4.80 6.83 9.20
N ASN A 120 -4.30 6.95 7.97
CA ASN A 120 -2.86 6.92 7.66
C ASN A 120 -2.11 5.71 8.27
N GLY A 121 -2.78 4.55 8.33
CA GLY A 121 -2.23 3.32 8.87
C GLY A 121 -2.26 3.18 10.40
N GLU A 122 -2.77 4.19 11.13
CA GLU A 122 -2.96 4.15 12.57
C GLU A 122 -4.43 3.86 12.93
N TYR A 123 -4.64 3.06 13.96
CA TYR A 123 -5.99 2.76 14.46
C TYR A 123 -6.69 4.05 14.92
N ALA A 124 -7.85 4.34 14.35
CA ALA A 124 -8.58 5.57 14.66
C ALA A 124 -9.21 5.50 16.06
N MET A 125 -9.06 6.60 16.80
CA MET A 125 -9.63 6.75 18.15
C MET A 125 -11.07 7.29 18.14
N THR A 126 -11.57 7.67 16.94
CA THR A 126 -12.92 8.22 16.71
C THR A 126 -13.62 7.43 15.64
N GLY A 127 -14.95 7.43 15.66
CA GLY A 127 -15.75 6.80 14.61
C GLY A 127 -15.60 7.49 13.25
N VAL A 128 -15.94 6.79 12.19
CA VAL A 128 -15.88 7.32 10.81
C VAL A 128 -16.77 8.54 10.62
N ASP A 129 -17.87 8.62 11.35
CA ASP A 129 -18.86 9.72 11.35
C ASP A 129 -18.35 11.01 12.03
N GLN A 130 -17.28 10.89 12.80
CA GLN A 130 -16.62 12.00 13.50
C GLN A 130 -15.24 12.32 12.91
N THR A 131 -14.82 11.62 11.88
CA THR A 131 -13.53 11.81 11.21
C THR A 131 -13.71 12.71 9.99
N PRO A 132 -13.13 13.92 9.95
CA PRO A 132 -13.23 14.81 8.80
C PRO A 132 -12.42 14.24 7.63
N ILE A 133 -12.88 14.54 6.42
CA ILE A 133 -12.12 14.23 5.20
C ILE A 133 -11.05 15.30 5.03
N LEU A 134 -9.78 14.89 5.09
CA LEU A 134 -8.63 15.77 4.88
C LEU A 134 -7.87 15.35 3.62
N GLU A 135 -7.39 16.35 2.88
CA GLU A 135 -6.64 16.11 1.64
C GLU A 135 -5.33 15.37 1.93
N GLY A 136 -5.08 14.29 1.19
CA GLY A 136 -3.86 13.47 1.31
C GLY A 136 -3.90 12.43 2.41
N GLU A 137 -4.98 12.33 3.19
CA GLU A 137 -5.16 11.22 4.12
C GLU A 137 -5.64 9.95 3.41
N GLN A 138 -5.19 8.82 3.96
CA GLN A 138 -5.59 7.49 3.54
C GLN A 138 -6.42 6.83 4.63
N TYR A 139 -7.57 6.31 4.25
CA TYR A 139 -8.47 5.64 5.17
C TYR A 139 -8.53 4.15 4.87
N MET A 140 -8.69 3.35 5.92
CA MET A 140 -8.85 1.90 5.76
C MET A 140 -9.92 1.38 6.70
N LEU A 141 -10.76 0.49 6.15
CA LEU A 141 -11.64 -0.38 6.92
C LEU A 141 -11.12 -1.82 6.82
N LYS A 142 -11.03 -2.51 7.94
CA LYS A 142 -10.49 -3.87 7.96
C LYS A 142 -11.31 -4.77 8.86
N ALA A 143 -11.64 -5.96 8.37
CA ALA A 143 -12.21 -7.01 9.17
C ALA A 143 -11.13 -7.62 10.07
N GLU A 144 -11.30 -7.56 11.38
CA GLU A 144 -10.34 -8.06 12.36
C GLU A 144 -10.97 -9.00 13.36
N ALA A 145 -10.20 -10.01 13.78
CA ALA A 145 -10.61 -10.90 14.86
C ALA A 145 -10.52 -10.17 16.21
N ALA A 146 -11.51 -10.41 17.06
CA ALA A 146 -11.45 -10.00 18.46
C ALA A 146 -10.42 -10.86 19.22
N GLU A 147 -9.54 -10.20 19.97
CA GLU A 147 -8.58 -10.88 20.86
C GLU A 147 -9.27 -11.42 22.13
#